data_bc485a64aa5a7528324bac24ec2c314d
#
_entry.id   bc485a64aa5a7528324bac24ec2c314d
#
_cell.length_a   1.000
_cell.length_b   1.000
_cell.length_c   1.000
_cell.angle_alpha   90.00
_cell.angle_beta   90.00
_cell.angle_gamma   90.00
#
_symmetry.space_group_name_H-M   'P 1'
#
loop_
_entity.id
_entity.type
_entity.pdbx_description
1 polymer ?
#
loop_
_entity_poly.entity_id
_entity_poly.type
_entity_poly.pdbx_seq_one_letter_code
_entity_poly.pdbx_strand_id
1 'polypeptide(L)'
;MIVTGGSTDITTYFAMRLAATGADATGLTISDFDLQYVRTRTAPVAKVDATALAATNTAHTDNYGIEIDATDQPGLYRFDWPDAAFAAGVKEVILSVKHTSCLTEHLRVEIDPFGAPAGASLAADIAAIVAQTDDIDAAGA
;
A
#
# COMPACT_ATOMS: atom_id res chain seq x y z
N MET A 1 -8.43 -4.17 -3.87
CA MET A 1 -7.80 -2.84 -3.83
C MET A 1 -6.91 -2.70 -5.05
N ILE A 2 -6.92 -1.56 -5.72
CA ILE A 2 -6.07 -1.25 -6.88
C ILE A 2 -5.24 -0.03 -6.51
N VAL A 3 -3.94 -0.08 -6.78
CA VAL A 3 -2.99 1.01 -6.53
C VAL A 3 -2.14 1.24 -7.78
N THR A 4 -1.87 2.48 -8.11
CA THR A 4 -0.94 2.83 -9.20
C THR A 4 0.49 2.39 -8.85
N GLY A 5 1.18 1.74 -9.79
CA GLY A 5 2.58 1.35 -9.59
C GLY A 5 3.47 2.58 -9.34
N GLY A 6 4.27 2.52 -8.27
CA GLY A 6 5.10 3.63 -7.80
C GLY A 6 4.40 4.60 -6.86
N SER A 7 3.16 4.30 -6.42
CA SER A 7 2.50 5.08 -5.35
C SER A 7 3.29 5.00 -4.05
N THR A 8 3.28 6.11 -3.31
CA THR A 8 3.94 6.28 -2.01
C THR A 8 2.90 6.43 -0.89
N ASP A 9 3.34 6.25 0.34
CA ASP A 9 2.54 6.49 1.54
C ASP A 9 1.20 5.71 1.58
N ILE A 10 1.22 4.45 1.15
CA ILE A 10 0.01 3.62 1.12
C ILE A 10 -0.30 3.06 2.50
N THR A 11 -1.49 3.40 2.98
CA THR A 11 -2.09 2.90 4.20
C THR A 11 -3.18 1.88 3.89
N THR A 12 -3.26 0.81 4.67
CA THR A 12 -4.33 -0.19 4.58
C THR A 12 -4.93 -0.50 5.95
N TYR A 13 -6.11 -1.09 5.95
CA TYR A 13 -6.84 -1.45 7.15
C TYR A 13 -7.13 -2.94 7.17
N PHE A 14 -6.95 -3.56 8.33
CA PHE A 14 -7.19 -4.99 8.54
C PHE A 14 -8.14 -5.19 9.72
N ALA A 15 -9.14 -6.04 9.54
CA ALA A 15 -10.01 -6.50 10.60
C ALA A 15 -9.40 -7.74 11.25
N MET A 16 -8.80 -7.58 12.41
CA MET A 16 -8.11 -8.66 13.13
C MET A 16 -9.08 -9.43 14.02
N ARG A 17 -8.98 -10.75 14.00
CA ARG A 17 -9.81 -11.66 14.81
C ARG A 17 -8.96 -12.61 15.62
N LEU A 18 -9.38 -12.88 16.86
CA LEU A 18 -8.74 -13.84 17.72
C LEU A 18 -8.87 -15.25 17.13
N ALA A 19 -7.75 -15.96 17.01
CA ALA A 19 -7.73 -17.32 16.47
C ALA A 19 -8.51 -18.32 17.35
N ALA A 20 -8.52 -18.11 18.67
CA ALA A 20 -9.17 -19.02 19.63
C ALA A 20 -10.71 -18.94 19.60
N THR A 21 -11.28 -17.77 19.32
CA THR A 21 -12.72 -17.50 19.47
C THR A 21 -13.40 -16.94 18.21
N GLY A 22 -12.64 -16.40 17.28
CA GLY A 22 -13.17 -15.64 16.15
C GLY A 22 -13.72 -14.25 16.49
N ALA A 23 -13.63 -13.84 17.75
CA ALA A 23 -14.05 -12.50 18.19
C ALA A 23 -13.10 -11.43 17.64
N ASP A 24 -13.60 -10.19 17.58
CA ASP A 24 -12.76 -9.05 17.21
C ASP A 24 -11.59 -8.90 18.20
N ALA A 25 -10.40 -8.70 17.66
CA ALA A 25 -9.17 -8.62 18.45
C ALA A 25 -8.85 -7.16 18.78
N THR A 26 -9.19 -6.71 19.99
CA THR A 26 -8.96 -5.34 20.46
C THR A 26 -7.81 -5.26 21.45
N GLY A 27 -7.20 -4.09 21.57
CA GLY A 27 -6.20 -3.81 22.60
C GLY A 27 -4.89 -4.59 22.42
N LEU A 28 -4.57 -5.01 21.22
CA LEU A 28 -3.33 -5.73 20.94
C LEU A 28 -2.13 -4.79 20.93
N THR A 29 -0.98 -5.29 21.40
CA THR A 29 0.28 -4.55 21.34
C THR A 29 0.75 -4.46 19.89
N ILE A 30 0.95 -3.26 19.38
CA ILE A 30 1.31 -3.04 17.97
C ILE A 30 2.65 -3.68 17.61
N SER A 31 3.63 -3.66 18.49
CA SER A 31 4.96 -4.27 18.24
C SER A 31 4.94 -5.80 18.12
N ASP A 32 3.83 -6.46 18.47
CA ASP A 32 3.66 -7.90 18.33
C ASP A 32 3.08 -8.30 16.95
N PHE A 33 2.76 -7.32 16.11
CA PHE A 33 2.36 -7.57 14.73
C PHE A 33 3.57 -7.72 13.82
N ASP A 34 3.61 -8.82 13.10
CA ASP A 34 4.53 -9.08 12.00
C ASP A 34 3.90 -8.56 10.69
N LEU A 35 4.56 -7.64 10.03
CA LEU A 35 4.21 -7.14 8.70
C LEU A 35 5.14 -7.75 7.66
N GLN A 36 4.57 -8.31 6.61
CA GLN A 36 5.33 -8.89 5.51
C GLN A 36 4.58 -8.68 4.20
N TYR A 37 5.31 -8.52 3.10
CA TYR A 37 4.70 -8.52 1.77
C TYR A 37 5.48 -9.39 0.79
N VAL A 38 4.78 -9.83 -0.25
CA VAL A 38 5.37 -10.53 -1.38
C VAL A 38 4.80 -9.95 -2.67
N ARG A 39 5.67 -9.61 -3.60
CA ARG A 39 5.31 -9.12 -4.93
C ARG A 39 5.23 -10.29 -5.92
N THR A 40 4.47 -10.15 -7.00
CA THR A 40 4.31 -11.22 -7.99
C THR A 40 5.64 -11.83 -8.41
N ARG A 41 5.79 -13.14 -8.23
CA ARG A 41 6.98 -13.92 -8.65
C ARG A 41 8.30 -13.47 -8.03
N THR A 42 8.25 -12.84 -6.86
CA THR A 42 9.45 -12.50 -6.07
C THR A 42 9.47 -13.33 -4.79
N ALA A 43 10.63 -13.41 -4.15
CA ALA A 43 10.68 -13.92 -2.78
C ALA A 43 9.97 -12.95 -1.83
N PRO A 44 9.33 -13.44 -0.77
CA PRO A 44 8.78 -12.56 0.26
C PRO A 44 9.92 -11.75 0.90
N VAL A 45 9.65 -10.49 1.21
CA VAL A 45 10.60 -9.69 1.99
C VAL A 45 10.70 -10.22 3.42
N ALA A 46 11.75 -9.87 4.14
CA ALA A 46 11.83 -10.18 5.56
C ALA A 46 10.67 -9.51 6.31
N LYS A 47 10.09 -10.24 7.28
CA LYS A 47 9.06 -9.66 8.15
C LYS A 47 9.64 -8.51 8.98
N VAL A 48 8.82 -7.54 9.30
CA VAL A 48 9.14 -6.42 10.17
C VAL A 48 8.10 -6.35 11.28
N ASP A 49 8.54 -6.15 12.52
CA ASP A 49 7.63 -5.88 13.63
C ASP A 49 7.07 -4.45 13.47
N ALA A 50 5.76 -4.31 13.63
CA ALA A 50 5.12 -3.00 13.49
C ALA A 50 5.55 -2.07 14.63
N THR A 51 5.62 -0.76 14.35
CA THR A 51 5.83 0.28 15.36
C THR A 51 4.53 1.05 15.57
N ALA A 52 4.24 1.45 16.81
CA ALA A 52 2.99 2.16 17.10
C ALA A 52 3.00 3.60 16.56
N LEU A 53 1.93 3.99 15.87
CA LEU A 53 1.61 5.38 15.58
C LEU A 53 1.13 6.10 16.84
N ALA A 54 1.41 7.39 16.94
CA ALA A 54 0.98 8.21 18.08
C ALA A 54 -0.53 8.47 18.10
N ALA A 55 -1.17 8.56 16.94
CA ALA A 55 -2.61 8.77 16.76
C ALA A 55 -3.07 8.23 15.41
N THR A 56 -4.38 8.02 15.27
CA THR A 56 -5.00 7.47 14.04
C THR A 56 -4.86 8.39 12.83
N ASN A 57 -4.67 9.69 13.04
CA ASN A 57 -4.45 10.71 12.02
C ASN A 57 -2.99 11.13 11.87
N THR A 58 -2.05 10.42 12.49
CA THR A 58 -0.61 10.66 12.28
C THR A 58 -0.25 10.44 10.81
N ALA A 59 0.67 11.24 10.28
CA ALA A 59 1.19 11.07 8.93
C ALA A 59 1.73 9.64 8.71
N HIS A 60 1.72 9.18 7.46
CA HIS A 60 2.24 7.87 7.09
C HIS A 60 3.70 7.71 7.54
N THR A 61 4.00 6.53 8.05
CA THR A 61 5.37 6.10 8.37
C THR A 61 5.48 4.60 8.11
N ASP A 62 6.47 4.19 7.32
CA ASP A 62 6.68 2.80 6.91
C ASP A 62 6.72 1.84 8.10
N ASN A 63 5.94 0.76 8.01
CA ASN A 63 5.84 -0.29 9.02
C ASN A 63 5.27 0.14 10.37
N TYR A 64 4.49 1.22 10.39
CA TYR A 64 3.77 1.65 11.58
C TYR A 64 2.32 1.18 11.55
N GLY A 65 1.71 1.10 12.73
CA GLY A 65 0.31 0.71 12.86
C GLY A 65 -0.36 1.24 14.12
N ILE A 66 -1.68 1.14 14.14
CA ILE A 66 -2.50 1.55 15.29
C ILE A 66 -3.88 0.90 15.19
N GLU A 67 -4.51 0.58 16.34
CA GLU A 67 -5.94 0.28 16.40
C GLU A 67 -6.75 1.56 16.19
N ILE A 68 -7.79 1.51 15.35
CA ILE A 68 -8.57 2.70 14.98
C ILE A 68 -9.47 3.12 16.13
N ASP A 69 -10.34 2.23 16.59
CA ASP A 69 -11.28 2.48 17.69
C ASP A 69 -11.72 1.14 18.30
N ALA A 70 -11.26 0.85 19.52
CA ALA A 70 -11.57 -0.40 20.18
C ALA A 70 -13.05 -0.52 20.59
N THR A 71 -13.80 0.59 20.63
CA THR A 71 -15.18 0.65 21.05
C THR A 71 -16.17 0.58 19.89
N ASP A 72 -15.99 1.46 18.90
CA ASP A 72 -16.94 1.61 17.79
C ASP A 72 -16.50 0.87 16.53
N GLN A 73 -15.21 0.56 16.41
CA GLN A 73 -14.61 -0.24 15.32
C GLN A 73 -13.67 -1.33 15.87
N PRO A 74 -14.18 -2.24 16.71
CA PRO A 74 -13.36 -3.21 17.42
C PRO A 74 -12.58 -4.10 16.44
N GLY A 75 -11.29 -4.28 16.71
CA GLY A 75 -10.42 -5.13 15.90
C GLY A 75 -9.97 -4.53 14.57
N LEU A 76 -10.32 -3.28 14.26
CA LEU A 76 -9.85 -2.61 13.06
C LEU A 76 -8.51 -1.94 13.33
N TYR A 77 -7.48 -2.34 12.55
CA TYR A 77 -6.12 -1.82 12.64
C TYR A 77 -5.72 -1.15 11.33
N ARG A 78 -5.04 0.00 11.43
CA ARG A 78 -4.33 0.65 10.35
C ARG A 78 -2.89 0.16 10.31
N PHE A 79 -2.37 -0.12 9.11
CA PHE A 79 -0.94 -0.34 8.88
C PHE A 79 -0.46 0.47 7.68
N ASP A 80 0.70 1.07 7.84
CA ASP A 80 1.40 1.86 6.83
C ASP A 80 2.51 1.00 6.21
N TRP A 81 2.53 0.91 4.90
CA TRP A 81 3.43 0.01 4.17
C TRP A 81 4.55 0.77 3.47
N PRO A 82 5.74 0.18 3.35
CA PRO A 82 6.84 0.83 2.63
C PRO A 82 6.53 0.97 1.15
N ASP A 83 6.96 2.06 0.54
CA ASP A 83 6.77 2.37 -0.88
C ASP A 83 7.24 1.25 -1.80
N ALA A 84 8.30 0.54 -1.40
CA ALA A 84 8.83 -0.59 -2.13
C ALA A 84 7.78 -1.72 -2.38
N ALA A 85 6.78 -1.87 -1.52
CA ALA A 85 5.70 -2.82 -1.71
C ALA A 85 4.90 -2.52 -2.98
N PHE A 86 4.73 -1.25 -3.33
CA PHE A 86 3.90 -0.77 -4.45
C PHE A 86 4.71 -0.28 -5.64
N ALA A 87 6.01 -0.52 -5.68
CA ALA A 87 6.84 -0.16 -6.81
C ALA A 87 6.30 -0.77 -8.12
N ALA A 88 6.42 -0.05 -9.21
CA ALA A 88 6.02 -0.52 -10.53
C ALA A 88 6.75 -1.82 -10.94
N GLY A 89 6.28 -2.47 -12.00
CA GLY A 89 6.94 -3.64 -12.60
C GLY A 89 6.38 -5.01 -12.19
N VAL A 90 5.37 -5.06 -11.32
CA VAL A 90 4.63 -6.29 -11.00
C VAL A 90 3.13 -6.05 -11.10
N LYS A 91 2.35 -7.12 -11.20
CA LYS A 91 0.89 -7.03 -11.32
C LYS A 91 0.19 -6.89 -9.98
N GLU A 92 0.77 -7.43 -8.93
CA GLU A 92 0.15 -7.45 -7.61
C GLU A 92 1.17 -7.58 -6.49
N VAL A 93 0.75 -7.21 -5.30
CA VAL A 93 1.42 -7.46 -4.03
C VAL A 93 0.42 -8.07 -3.05
N ILE A 94 0.86 -9.04 -2.26
CA ILE A 94 0.10 -9.57 -1.13
C ILE A 94 0.72 -8.97 0.14
N LEU A 95 -0.09 -8.25 0.88
CA LEU A 95 0.25 -7.72 2.20
C LEU A 95 -0.23 -8.71 3.25
N SER A 96 0.60 -9.04 4.20
CA SER A 96 0.28 -10.00 5.27
C SER A 96 0.50 -9.37 6.63
N VAL A 97 -0.50 -9.49 7.49
CA VAL A 97 -0.46 -9.04 8.89
C VAL A 97 -0.69 -10.25 9.78
N LYS A 98 0.25 -10.51 10.67
CA LYS A 98 0.19 -11.62 11.60
C LYS A 98 0.38 -11.14 13.03
N HIS A 99 -0.39 -11.70 13.95
CA HIS A 99 -0.22 -11.57 15.39
C HIS A 99 -0.41 -12.97 16.01
N THR A 100 0.34 -13.31 17.05
CA THR A 100 0.34 -14.67 17.64
C THR A 100 -1.03 -15.11 18.15
N SER A 101 -1.86 -14.18 18.59
CA SER A 101 -3.21 -14.45 19.11
C SER A 101 -4.31 -14.41 18.05
N CYS A 102 -3.99 -14.01 16.82
CA CYS A 102 -4.97 -13.75 15.77
C CYS A 102 -4.84 -14.72 14.59
N LEU A 103 -5.91 -14.80 13.80
CA LEU A 103 -5.83 -15.30 12.44
C LEU A 103 -4.94 -14.38 11.63
N THR A 104 -4.08 -14.97 10.80
CA THR A 104 -3.27 -14.17 9.87
C THR A 104 -4.15 -13.62 8.77
N GLU A 105 -4.07 -12.33 8.52
CA GLU A 105 -4.83 -11.66 7.47
C GLU A 105 -3.94 -11.32 6.27
N HIS A 106 -4.54 -11.44 5.09
CA HIS A 106 -3.87 -11.16 3.82
C HIS A 106 -4.73 -10.22 2.98
N LEU A 107 -4.12 -9.20 2.41
CA LEU A 107 -4.75 -8.29 1.48
C LEU A 107 -4.03 -8.35 0.13
N ARG A 108 -4.75 -8.74 -0.90
CA ARG A 108 -4.26 -8.65 -2.27
C ARG A 108 -4.49 -7.24 -2.80
N VAL A 109 -3.41 -6.62 -3.25
CA VAL A 109 -3.44 -5.30 -3.90
C VAL A 109 -2.98 -5.47 -5.34
N GLU A 110 -3.81 -5.08 -6.27
CA GLU A 110 -3.48 -5.03 -7.69
C GLU A 110 -2.68 -3.76 -7.99
N ILE A 111 -1.58 -3.90 -8.70
CA ILE A 111 -0.72 -2.79 -9.11
C ILE A 111 -1.08 -2.45 -10.56
N ASP A 112 -1.67 -1.28 -10.74
CA ASP A 112 -2.00 -0.77 -12.08
C ASP A 112 -0.72 -0.29 -12.79
N PRO A 113 -0.29 -0.97 -13.87
CA PRO A 113 0.88 -0.57 -14.63
C PRO A 113 0.65 0.70 -15.45
N PHE A 114 -0.62 1.05 -15.68
CA PHE A 114 -1.03 2.18 -16.51
C PHE A 114 -1.45 3.41 -15.71
N GLY A 115 -1.36 3.32 -14.39
CA GLY A 115 -1.55 4.48 -13.55
C GLY A 115 -0.69 5.62 -14.07
N ALA A 116 -1.25 6.81 -14.17
CA ALA A 116 -0.60 7.97 -14.78
C ALA A 116 0.86 8.05 -14.31
N PRO A 117 1.84 8.03 -15.23
CA PRO A 117 3.22 8.21 -14.82
C PRO A 117 3.30 9.49 -14.02
N ALA A 118 3.84 9.41 -12.81
CA ALA A 118 3.98 10.56 -11.94
C ALA A 118 4.70 11.68 -12.73
N GLY A 119 3.97 12.72 -13.10
CA GLY A 119 4.51 13.89 -13.77
C GLY A 119 4.93 13.74 -15.24
N ALA A 120 4.91 12.56 -15.85
CA ALA A 120 4.88 12.44 -17.30
C ALA A 120 3.48 12.81 -17.74
N SER A 121 3.24 14.06 -17.75
CA SER A 121 1.92 14.60 -17.91
C SER A 121 1.50 14.44 -19.37
N LEU A 122 0.24 14.15 -19.55
CA LEU A 122 -0.47 14.39 -20.81
C LEU A 122 -0.04 15.74 -21.44
N ALA A 123 0.34 16.72 -20.63
CA ALA A 123 0.92 17.99 -21.06
C ALA A 123 2.30 17.84 -21.73
N ALA A 124 3.18 16.96 -21.25
CA ALA A 124 4.47 16.69 -21.89
C ALA A 124 4.29 15.92 -23.20
N ASP A 125 3.37 14.96 -23.25
CA ASP A 125 3.05 14.20 -24.46
C ASP A 125 2.38 15.11 -25.50
N ILE A 126 1.48 15.99 -25.08
CA ILE A 126 0.86 17.02 -25.95
C ILE A 126 1.92 17.99 -26.47
N ALA A 127 2.86 18.44 -25.64
CA ALA A 127 3.94 19.33 -26.06
C ALA A 127 4.86 18.65 -27.11
N ALA A 128 5.15 17.36 -26.94
CA ALA A 128 5.92 16.60 -27.91
C ALA A 128 5.18 16.43 -29.24
N ILE A 129 3.87 16.19 -29.22
CA ILE A 129 3.02 16.09 -30.41
C ILE A 129 2.94 17.45 -31.13
N VAL A 130 2.76 18.55 -30.40
CA VAL A 130 2.71 19.91 -30.96
C VAL A 130 4.04 20.25 -31.65
N ALA A 131 5.18 19.96 -31.03
CA ALA A 131 6.49 20.17 -31.62
C ALA A 131 6.69 19.40 -32.93
N GLN A 132 6.22 18.16 -33.01
CA GLN A 132 6.24 17.37 -34.25
C GLN A 132 5.34 17.94 -35.34
N THR A 133 4.20 18.51 -34.97
CA THR A 133 3.27 19.13 -35.91
C THR A 133 3.87 20.42 -36.50
N ASP A 134 4.54 21.23 -35.68
CA ASP A 134 5.23 22.44 -36.12
C ASP A 134 6.37 22.13 -37.12
N ASP A 135 7.10 21.01 -36.88
CA ASP A 135 8.15 20.57 -37.83
C ASP A 135 7.55 20.12 -39.18
N ILE A 136 6.36 19.51 -39.19
CA ILE A 136 5.65 19.10 -40.42
C ILE A 136 5.20 20.34 -41.21
N ASP A 137 4.65 21.32 -40.53
CA ASP A 137 4.21 22.59 -41.15
C ASP A 137 5.38 23.38 -41.72
N ALA A 138 6.50 23.42 -41.04
CA ALA A 138 7.73 24.08 -41.51
C ALA A 138 8.34 23.36 -42.72
N ALA A 139 8.24 22.05 -42.80
CA ALA A 139 8.76 21.24 -43.93
C ALA A 139 7.83 21.26 -45.15
N GLY A 140 6.56 21.60 -44.96
CA GLY A 140 5.54 21.69 -46.02
C GLY A 140 5.32 23.09 -46.65
N ALA A 141 6.04 24.06 -46.13
CA ALA A 141 5.91 25.45 -46.58
C ALA A 141 6.86 25.75 -47.79
#